data_7bae1958118cc97c64105c3379078e52
#
_entry.id   7bae1958118cc97c64105c3379078e52
#
_cell.length_a   1.000
_cell.length_b   1.000
_cell.length_c   1.000
_cell.angle_alpha   90.00
_cell.angle_beta   90.00
_cell.angle_gamma   90.00
#
_symmetry.space_group_name_H-M   'P 1'
#
loop_
_entity.id
_entity.type
_entity.pdbx_description
1 polymer ?
#
loop_
_entity_poly.entity_id
_entity_poly.type
_entity_poly.pdbx_seq_one_letter_code
_entity_poly.pdbx_strand_id
1 'polypeptide(L)'
;MRTDTPPIALTPGDPCGIGPEIIARAWLEQPEVTRACFVAGDVGVMRRALALLQAPVSLPIAVIDSPAEALTLPPRCLPVLQVVDPAPELPWGVVDARAGRLAGECVLWATRAALRGEVAAIVTAPLHKEALHAAGSPWDRYPGHTELLQAESARHTGVPLAQMPVRMMLANDE
;
A
#
# COMPACT_ATOMS: atom_id res chain seq x y z
N MET A 1 -9.82 -2.33 -24.89
CA MET A 1 -8.66 -3.23 -24.91
C MET A 1 -8.46 -3.72 -23.47
N ARG A 2 -8.70 -4.99 -23.18
CA ARG A 2 -8.33 -5.55 -21.88
C ARG A 2 -6.79 -5.62 -21.87
N THR A 3 -6.17 -4.90 -20.97
CA THR A 3 -4.73 -5.07 -20.74
C THR A 3 -4.58 -6.39 -19.99
N ASP A 4 -3.85 -7.34 -20.55
CA ASP A 4 -3.52 -8.61 -19.88
C ASP A 4 -2.59 -8.38 -18.66
N THR A 5 -2.22 -7.14 -18.39
CA THR A 5 -1.34 -6.76 -17.29
C THR A 5 -2.17 -6.58 -16.01
N PRO A 6 -1.83 -7.28 -14.93
CA PRO A 6 -2.47 -7.08 -13.62
C PRO A 6 -2.34 -5.63 -13.11
N PRO A 7 -3.23 -5.18 -12.23
CA PRO A 7 -3.15 -3.82 -11.67
C PRO A 7 -1.94 -3.65 -10.75
N ILE A 8 -1.65 -2.39 -10.39
CA ILE A 8 -0.60 -2.02 -9.45
C ILE A 8 -1.22 -1.81 -8.07
N ALA A 9 -0.64 -2.44 -7.05
CA ALA A 9 -1.05 -2.25 -5.67
C ALA A 9 -0.30 -1.09 -5.00
N LEU A 10 -1.03 -0.16 -4.40
CA LEU A 10 -0.47 0.88 -3.54
C LEU A 10 -0.71 0.52 -2.07
N THR A 11 0.32 0.55 -1.25
CA THR A 11 0.16 0.42 0.20
C THR A 11 0.17 1.80 0.84
N PRO A 12 -0.78 2.11 1.75
CA PRO A 12 -0.95 3.47 2.30
C PRO A 12 0.16 3.90 3.27
N GLY A 13 1.04 2.99 3.67
CA GLY A 13 2.07 3.27 4.65
C GLY A 13 1.52 3.49 6.04
N ASP A 14 2.11 4.42 6.79
CA ASP A 14 1.66 4.74 8.14
C ASP A 14 0.32 5.50 8.12
N PRO A 15 -0.77 4.94 8.68
CA PRO A 15 -2.06 5.61 8.75
C PRO A 15 -2.09 6.84 9.67
N CYS A 16 -1.10 7.02 10.54
CA CYS A 16 -0.90 8.25 11.33
C CYS A 16 -0.10 9.32 10.58
N GLY A 17 0.49 8.98 9.44
CA GLY A 17 1.33 9.84 8.62
C GLY A 17 0.64 10.37 7.37
N ILE A 18 1.44 10.87 6.42
CA ILE A 18 1.00 11.56 5.21
C ILE A 18 0.65 10.59 4.04
N GLY A 19 1.01 9.30 4.15
CA GLY A 19 0.87 8.34 3.06
C GLY A 19 -0.55 8.25 2.48
N PRO A 20 -1.59 8.08 3.30
CA PRO A 20 -2.98 8.02 2.81
C PRO A 20 -3.43 9.29 2.06
N GLU A 21 -2.97 10.48 2.50
CA GLU A 21 -3.27 11.75 1.82
C GLU A 21 -2.58 11.87 0.47
N ILE A 22 -1.30 11.45 0.37
CA ILE A 22 -0.55 11.46 -0.89
C ILE A 22 -1.27 10.61 -1.92
N ILE A 23 -1.73 9.42 -1.53
CA ILE A 23 -2.47 8.53 -2.41
C ILE A 23 -3.80 9.17 -2.83
N ALA A 24 -4.59 9.65 -1.89
CA ALA A 24 -5.88 10.28 -2.18
C ALA A 24 -5.72 11.49 -3.12
N ARG A 25 -4.66 12.27 -2.93
CA ARG A 25 -4.30 13.41 -3.79
C ARG A 25 -3.91 12.97 -5.19
N ALA A 26 -3.15 11.88 -5.33
CA ALA A 26 -2.77 11.33 -6.63
C ALA A 26 -4.02 10.94 -7.46
N TRP A 27 -5.04 10.36 -6.86
CA TRP A 27 -6.29 10.05 -7.56
C TRP A 27 -7.08 11.28 -7.99
N LEU A 28 -7.02 12.36 -7.22
CA LEU A 28 -7.68 13.63 -7.58
C LEU A 28 -6.94 14.37 -8.70
N GLU A 29 -5.62 14.42 -8.62
CA GLU A 29 -4.78 15.28 -9.47
C GLU A 29 -4.24 14.55 -10.69
N GLN A 30 -4.07 13.22 -10.63
CA GLN A 30 -3.42 12.41 -11.67
C GLN A 30 -4.25 11.16 -12.03
N PRO A 31 -5.52 11.31 -12.44
CA PRO A 31 -6.42 10.17 -12.67
C PRO A 31 -5.95 9.24 -13.79
N GLU A 32 -5.17 9.73 -14.75
CA GLU A 32 -4.63 8.88 -15.83
C GLU A 32 -3.48 7.99 -15.34
N VAL A 33 -2.66 8.49 -14.40
CA VAL A 33 -1.56 7.70 -13.80
C VAL A 33 -2.11 6.62 -12.88
N THR A 34 -3.18 6.91 -12.14
CA THR A 34 -3.76 5.99 -11.15
C THR A 34 -4.75 4.98 -11.73
N ARG A 35 -5.05 5.05 -13.04
CA ARG A 35 -6.10 4.30 -13.71
C ARG A 35 -5.99 2.76 -13.56
N ALA A 36 -4.78 2.22 -13.50
CA ALA A 36 -4.52 0.79 -13.34
C ALA A 36 -4.05 0.44 -11.93
N CYS A 37 -4.38 1.28 -10.94
CA CYS A 37 -3.94 1.14 -9.57
C CYS A 37 -5.11 0.91 -8.62
N PHE A 38 -4.82 0.33 -7.46
CA PHE A 38 -5.74 0.25 -6.32
C PHE A 38 -4.97 0.35 -5.01
N VAL A 39 -5.66 0.68 -3.93
CA VAL A 39 -5.08 0.68 -2.59
C VAL A 39 -5.31 -0.67 -1.93
N ALA A 40 -4.22 -1.34 -1.54
CA ALA A 40 -4.25 -2.49 -0.66
C ALA A 40 -4.08 -2.00 0.79
N GLY A 41 -5.18 -1.81 1.51
CA GLY A 41 -5.15 -1.19 2.82
C GLY A 41 -6.47 -1.24 3.56
N ASP A 42 -6.71 -0.23 4.39
CA ASP A 42 -7.94 -0.06 5.15
C ASP A 42 -8.82 1.04 4.54
N VAL A 43 -10.09 0.70 4.33
CA VAL A 43 -11.11 1.61 3.75
C VAL A 43 -11.36 2.81 4.65
N GLY A 44 -11.37 2.61 5.97
CA GLY A 44 -11.58 3.67 6.95
C GLY A 44 -10.46 4.70 6.94
N VAL A 45 -9.20 4.23 6.84
CA VAL A 45 -8.01 5.08 6.69
C VAL A 45 -8.12 5.95 5.44
N MET A 46 -8.50 5.36 4.31
CA MET A 46 -8.63 6.11 3.05
C MET A 46 -9.81 7.10 3.07
N ARG A 47 -10.95 6.74 3.69
CA ARG A 47 -12.07 7.69 3.89
C ARG A 47 -11.65 8.88 4.73
N ARG A 48 -10.89 8.63 5.82
CA ARG A 48 -10.37 9.67 6.69
C ARG A 48 -9.40 10.59 5.96
N ALA A 49 -8.52 10.05 5.14
CA ALA A 49 -7.59 10.82 4.32
C ALA A 49 -8.31 11.72 3.30
N LEU A 50 -9.33 11.20 2.61
CA LEU A 50 -10.14 11.99 1.68
C LEU A 50 -10.87 13.14 2.37
N ALA A 51 -11.38 12.94 3.59
CA ALA A 51 -12.07 13.98 4.34
C ALA A 51 -11.16 15.17 4.68
N LEU A 52 -9.84 14.95 4.81
CA LEU A 52 -8.87 16.01 5.08
C LEU A 52 -8.60 16.91 3.86
N LEU A 53 -8.73 16.36 2.64
CA LEU A 53 -8.33 17.07 1.44
C LEU A 53 -9.26 18.23 1.05
N GLN A 54 -10.46 18.33 1.65
CA GLN A 54 -11.45 19.38 1.34
C GLN A 54 -11.58 19.65 -0.16
N ALA A 55 -11.50 18.60 -0.97
CA ALA A 55 -11.50 18.71 -2.42
C ALA A 55 -12.84 19.26 -2.93
N PRO A 56 -12.85 20.12 -3.96
CA PRO A 56 -14.08 20.67 -4.53
C PRO A 56 -14.93 19.60 -5.23
N VAL A 57 -14.34 18.46 -5.53
CA VAL A 57 -15.00 17.31 -6.16
C VAL A 57 -14.87 16.10 -5.25
N SER A 58 -15.99 15.44 -4.98
CA SER A 58 -16.00 14.21 -4.22
C SER A 58 -15.32 13.09 -5.01
N LEU A 59 -14.38 12.41 -4.38
CA LEU A 59 -13.76 11.18 -4.91
C LEU A 59 -14.41 9.98 -4.20
N PRO A 60 -15.28 9.22 -4.87
CA PRO A 60 -15.89 8.04 -4.26
C PRO A 60 -14.86 6.94 -4.05
N ILE A 61 -14.98 6.22 -2.94
CA ILE A 61 -14.24 4.97 -2.71
C ILE A 61 -15.11 3.81 -3.21
N ALA A 62 -14.55 2.98 -4.07
CA ALA A 62 -15.08 1.67 -4.37
C ALA A 62 -14.35 0.62 -3.55
N VAL A 63 -15.07 -0.08 -2.69
CA VAL A 63 -14.54 -1.27 -2.03
C VAL A 63 -14.58 -2.40 -3.04
N ILE A 64 -13.43 -3.02 -3.28
CA ILE A 64 -13.28 -4.13 -4.23
C ILE A 64 -12.95 -5.43 -3.50
N ASP A 65 -13.32 -6.56 -4.09
CA ASP A 65 -13.10 -7.89 -3.53
C ASP A 65 -11.85 -8.57 -4.14
N SER A 66 -11.36 -8.04 -5.26
CA SER A 66 -10.16 -8.58 -5.93
C SER A 66 -9.37 -7.48 -6.66
N PRO A 67 -8.04 -7.65 -6.85
CA PRO A 67 -7.23 -6.71 -7.62
C PRO A 67 -7.77 -6.43 -9.03
N ALA A 68 -8.27 -7.46 -9.71
CA ALA A 68 -8.74 -7.36 -11.09
C ALA A 68 -9.93 -6.40 -11.26
N GLU A 69 -10.76 -6.23 -10.24
CA GLU A 69 -11.91 -5.32 -10.27
C GLU A 69 -11.48 -3.87 -10.43
N ALA A 70 -10.29 -3.49 -9.94
CA ALA A 70 -9.77 -2.14 -10.10
C ALA A 70 -9.70 -1.67 -11.56
N LEU A 71 -9.47 -2.62 -12.50
CA LEU A 71 -9.38 -2.32 -13.92
C LEU A 71 -10.74 -2.09 -14.60
N THR A 72 -11.85 -2.37 -13.90
CA THR A 72 -13.22 -2.26 -14.43
C THR A 72 -13.96 -1.05 -13.91
N LEU A 73 -13.40 -0.37 -12.94
CA LEU A 73 -14.05 0.80 -12.30
C LEU A 73 -13.99 2.04 -13.21
N PRO A 74 -14.97 2.94 -13.05
CA PRO A 74 -14.96 4.21 -13.78
C PRO A 74 -13.79 5.09 -13.33
N PRO A 75 -13.32 6.00 -14.22
CA PRO A 75 -12.34 7.01 -13.84
C PRO A 75 -12.82 7.84 -12.63
N ARG A 76 -11.87 8.34 -11.83
CA ARG A 76 -12.15 9.14 -10.63
C ARG A 76 -12.95 8.39 -9.56
N CYS A 77 -12.70 7.11 -9.43
CA CYS A 77 -13.10 6.30 -8.31
C CYS A 77 -11.84 5.71 -7.68
N LEU A 78 -11.70 5.77 -6.36
CA LEU A 78 -10.57 5.21 -5.63
C LEU A 78 -10.87 3.76 -5.26
N PRO A 79 -10.27 2.78 -5.94
CA PRO A 79 -10.46 1.37 -5.57
C PRO A 79 -9.68 1.07 -4.29
N VAL A 80 -10.32 0.49 -3.31
CA VAL A 80 -9.68 0.05 -2.06
C VAL A 80 -10.04 -1.40 -1.79
N LEU A 81 -9.02 -2.23 -1.71
CA LEU A 81 -9.15 -3.62 -1.25
C LEU A 81 -8.82 -3.65 0.24
N GLN A 82 -9.80 -4.07 1.05
CA GLN A 82 -9.63 -4.24 2.49
C GLN A 82 -8.75 -5.47 2.75
N VAL A 83 -7.48 -5.26 3.12
CA VAL A 83 -6.50 -6.35 3.27
C VAL A 83 -6.04 -6.55 4.70
N VAL A 84 -6.52 -5.73 5.62
CA VAL A 84 -6.24 -5.74 7.05
C VAL A 84 -7.54 -5.66 7.84
N ASP A 85 -7.53 -6.00 9.10
CA ASP A 85 -8.68 -5.73 9.97
C ASP A 85 -8.97 -4.23 10.01
N PRO A 86 -10.25 -3.82 10.15
CA PRO A 86 -10.60 -2.40 10.22
C PRO A 86 -9.78 -1.65 11.25
N ALA A 87 -9.16 -0.57 10.81
CA ALA A 87 -8.30 0.23 11.66
C ALA A 87 -9.12 0.88 12.80
N PRO A 88 -8.63 0.84 14.05
CA PRO A 88 -9.20 1.67 15.11
C PRO A 88 -8.97 3.15 14.77
N GLU A 89 -9.62 4.03 15.51
CA GLU A 89 -9.29 5.46 15.43
C GLU A 89 -7.84 5.68 15.88
N LEU A 90 -7.03 6.25 14.99
CA LEU A 90 -5.60 6.49 15.20
C LEU A 90 -5.34 8.00 15.18
N PRO A 91 -4.53 8.53 16.11
CA PRO A 91 -4.19 9.95 16.12
C PRO A 91 -3.26 10.30 14.97
N TRP A 92 -3.34 11.55 14.47
CA TRP A 92 -2.44 12.05 13.45
C TRP A 92 -1.06 12.45 14.02
N GLY A 93 0.02 12.19 13.25
CA GLY A 93 1.36 12.65 13.58
C GLY A 93 1.98 12.01 14.82
N VAL A 94 1.48 10.87 15.26
CA VAL A 94 1.94 10.15 16.45
C VAL A 94 2.51 8.80 16.05
N VAL A 95 3.61 8.41 16.68
CA VAL A 95 4.14 7.05 16.55
C VAL A 95 3.23 6.08 17.31
N ASP A 96 2.55 5.20 16.58
CA ASP A 96 1.60 4.24 17.16
C ASP A 96 1.91 2.82 16.65
N ALA A 97 2.07 1.89 17.57
CA ALA A 97 2.35 0.49 17.26
C ALA A 97 1.25 -0.17 16.40
N ARG A 98 -0.01 0.25 16.57
CA ARG A 98 -1.14 -0.26 15.76
C ARG A 98 -1.03 0.21 14.32
N ALA A 99 -0.61 1.48 14.11
CA ALA A 99 -0.33 2.03 12.80
C ALA A 99 0.83 1.31 12.10
N GLY A 100 1.90 1.05 12.85
CA GLY A 100 3.05 0.28 12.36
C GLY A 100 2.65 -1.13 11.91
N ARG A 101 1.82 -1.82 12.70
CA ARG A 101 1.28 -3.14 12.36
C ARG A 101 0.46 -3.10 11.08
N LEU A 102 -0.50 -2.19 10.96
CA LEU A 102 -1.33 -2.04 9.77
C LEU A 102 -0.49 -1.78 8.52
N ALA A 103 0.51 -0.89 8.62
CA ALA A 103 1.43 -0.62 7.51
C ALA A 103 2.20 -1.89 7.08
N GLY A 104 2.73 -2.64 8.04
CA GLY A 104 3.44 -3.89 7.79
C GLY A 104 2.54 -4.96 7.14
N GLU A 105 1.31 -5.13 7.63
CA GLU A 105 0.33 -6.07 7.09
C GLU A 105 -0.05 -5.74 5.64
N CYS A 106 -0.26 -4.46 5.32
CA CYS A 106 -0.53 -4.02 3.95
C CYS A 106 0.64 -4.34 2.99
N VAL A 107 1.88 -4.07 3.40
CA VAL A 107 3.08 -4.39 2.61
C VAL A 107 3.22 -5.89 2.43
N LEU A 108 3.01 -6.67 3.49
CA LEU A 108 3.07 -8.13 3.44
C LEU A 108 2.04 -8.71 2.48
N TRP A 109 0.79 -8.23 2.55
CA TRP A 109 -0.27 -8.66 1.64
C TRP A 109 0.10 -8.34 0.18
N ALA A 110 0.51 -7.10 -0.11
CA ALA A 110 0.87 -6.66 -1.45
C ALA A 110 2.06 -7.46 -2.01
N THR A 111 3.07 -7.75 -1.16
CA THR A 111 4.20 -8.60 -1.55
C THR A 111 3.75 -9.99 -1.97
N ARG A 112 2.88 -10.62 -1.19
CA ARG A 112 2.35 -11.94 -1.51
C ARG A 112 1.53 -11.94 -2.80
N ALA A 113 0.72 -10.90 -3.00
CA ALA A 113 -0.06 -10.74 -4.24
C ALA A 113 0.84 -10.59 -5.47
N ALA A 114 1.94 -9.81 -5.36
CA ALA A 114 2.92 -9.68 -6.43
C ALA A 114 3.64 -11.00 -6.74
N LEU A 115 4.04 -11.74 -5.70
CA LEU A 115 4.69 -13.04 -5.86
C LEU A 115 3.78 -14.11 -6.49
N ARG A 116 2.45 -13.97 -6.33
CA ARG A 116 1.46 -14.82 -7.01
C ARG A 116 1.07 -14.32 -8.41
N GLY A 117 1.59 -13.16 -8.83
CA GLY A 117 1.23 -12.56 -10.14
C GLY A 117 -0.15 -11.92 -10.17
N GLU A 118 -0.78 -11.66 -9.04
CA GLU A 118 -2.10 -10.98 -8.92
C GLU A 118 -2.00 -9.48 -9.14
N VAL A 119 -0.81 -8.90 -8.93
CA VAL A 119 -0.47 -7.51 -9.21
C VAL A 119 0.85 -7.43 -9.97
N ALA A 120 0.97 -6.45 -10.87
CA ALA A 120 2.15 -6.24 -11.69
C ALA A 120 3.31 -5.59 -10.93
N ALA A 121 2.99 -4.78 -9.94
CA ALA A 121 3.96 -4.05 -9.13
C ALA A 121 3.35 -3.61 -7.80
N ILE A 122 4.23 -3.18 -6.90
CA ILE A 122 3.86 -2.55 -5.62
C ILE A 122 4.43 -1.14 -5.59
N VAL A 123 3.63 -0.18 -5.19
CA VAL A 123 4.06 1.19 -4.86
C VAL A 123 3.79 1.40 -3.36
N THR A 124 4.82 1.77 -2.61
CA THR A 124 4.71 1.93 -1.17
C THR A 124 4.72 3.41 -0.78
N ALA A 125 3.67 3.88 -0.09
CA ALA A 125 3.71 5.16 0.60
C ALA A 125 4.58 5.05 1.87
N PRO A 126 5.03 6.19 2.45
CA PRO A 126 5.95 6.17 3.58
C PRO A 126 5.39 5.43 4.80
N LEU A 127 6.15 4.49 5.35
CA LEU A 127 5.91 3.92 6.68
C LEU A 127 6.79 4.63 7.73
N HIS A 128 6.37 4.54 9.00
CA HIS A 128 7.16 5.03 10.13
C HIS A 128 7.93 3.85 10.75
N LYS A 129 9.27 3.89 10.66
CA LYS A 129 10.12 2.77 11.11
C LYS A 129 9.98 2.48 12.61
N GLU A 130 9.88 3.52 13.44
CA GLU A 130 9.68 3.36 14.87
C GLU A 130 8.31 2.76 15.19
N ALA A 131 7.25 3.16 14.47
CA ALA A 131 5.93 2.56 14.62
C ALA A 131 5.92 1.08 14.22
N LEU A 132 6.60 0.74 13.13
CA LEU A 132 6.77 -0.65 12.69
C LEU A 132 7.50 -1.47 13.76
N HIS A 133 8.60 -0.96 14.31
CA HIS A 133 9.33 -1.63 15.39
C HIS A 133 8.51 -1.77 16.67
N ALA A 134 7.78 -0.72 17.06
CA ALA A 134 6.89 -0.73 18.21
C ALA A 134 5.73 -1.72 18.09
N ALA A 135 5.38 -2.13 16.88
CA ALA A 135 4.36 -3.15 16.63
C ALA A 135 4.75 -4.55 17.15
N GLY A 136 6.02 -4.74 17.50
CA GLY A 136 6.55 -6.00 18.03
C GLY A 136 6.67 -7.09 16.97
N SER A 137 6.88 -8.34 17.40
CA SER A 137 7.09 -9.46 16.48
C SER A 137 5.84 -9.71 15.60
N PRO A 138 6.06 -9.98 14.29
CA PRO A 138 7.34 -10.13 13.58
C PRO A 138 7.94 -8.82 13.04
N TRP A 139 7.27 -7.70 13.18
CA TRP A 139 7.56 -6.42 12.53
C TRP A 139 8.85 -5.76 13.02
N ASP A 140 9.20 -5.97 14.31
CA ASP A 140 10.43 -5.48 14.96
C ASP A 140 11.73 -6.03 14.34
N ARG A 141 11.62 -7.06 13.50
CA ARG A 141 12.75 -7.67 12.78
C ARG A 141 13.09 -6.95 11.47
N TYR A 142 12.22 -6.06 11.00
CA TYR A 142 12.35 -5.41 9.71
C TYR A 142 12.63 -3.91 9.88
N PRO A 143 13.84 -3.43 9.51
CA PRO A 143 14.17 -2.00 9.53
C PRO A 143 13.28 -1.16 8.61
N GLY A 144 12.62 -1.77 7.62
CA GLY A 144 11.75 -1.09 6.69
C GLY A 144 11.17 -2.01 5.60
N HIS A 145 10.70 -1.39 4.52
CA HIS A 145 10.12 -2.11 3.37
C HIS A 145 11.09 -3.12 2.75
N THR A 146 12.33 -2.71 2.55
CA THR A 146 13.33 -3.49 1.82
C THR A 146 13.55 -4.86 2.41
N GLU A 147 13.76 -4.92 3.71
CA GLU A 147 14.03 -6.16 4.45
C GLU A 147 12.77 -7.04 4.55
N LEU A 148 11.61 -6.41 4.67
CA LEU A 148 10.33 -7.13 4.66
C LEU A 148 10.07 -7.79 3.31
N LEU A 149 10.24 -7.05 2.20
CA LEU A 149 10.11 -7.56 0.83
C LEU A 149 11.11 -8.69 0.57
N GLN A 150 12.37 -8.53 0.98
CA GLN A 150 13.40 -9.54 0.83
C GLN A 150 13.06 -10.83 1.58
N ALA A 151 12.66 -10.71 2.84
CA ALA A 151 12.34 -11.87 3.68
C ALA A 151 11.15 -12.65 3.12
N GLU A 152 10.11 -11.96 2.67
CA GLU A 152 8.93 -12.61 2.11
C GLU A 152 9.22 -13.26 0.75
N SER A 153 10.05 -12.63 -0.09
CA SER A 153 10.50 -13.20 -1.36
C SER A 153 11.35 -14.45 -1.17
N ALA A 154 12.29 -14.43 -0.21
CA ALA A 154 13.10 -15.59 0.15
C ALA A 154 12.23 -16.75 0.65
N ARG A 155 11.26 -16.45 1.50
CA ARG A 155 10.29 -17.45 2.00
C ARG A 155 9.46 -18.06 0.88
N HIS A 156 8.98 -17.24 -0.05
CA HIS A 156 8.15 -17.69 -1.19
C HIS A 156 8.93 -18.61 -2.13
N THR A 157 10.19 -18.26 -2.42
CA THR A 157 11.04 -19.04 -3.34
C THR A 157 11.71 -20.23 -2.66
N GLY A 158 11.64 -20.33 -1.33
CA GLY A 158 12.28 -21.41 -0.57
C GLY A 158 13.80 -21.32 -0.50
N VAL A 159 14.40 -20.13 -0.80
CA VAL A 159 15.85 -19.93 -0.72
C VAL A 159 16.23 -19.25 0.60
N PRO A 160 17.45 -19.48 1.11
CA PRO A 160 17.96 -18.76 2.27
C PRO A 160 17.99 -17.25 2.03
N LEU A 161 17.72 -16.44 3.06
CA LEU A 161 17.70 -14.97 2.96
C LEU A 161 18.99 -14.40 2.37
N ALA A 162 20.14 -14.96 2.72
CA ALA A 162 21.44 -14.55 2.20
C ALA A 162 21.61 -14.76 0.68
N GLN A 163 20.78 -15.62 0.09
CA GLN A 163 20.78 -15.90 -1.35
C GLN A 163 19.71 -15.09 -2.12
N MET A 164 18.94 -14.24 -1.42
CA MET A 164 17.95 -13.34 -2.01
C MET A 164 18.45 -11.89 -1.94
N PRO A 165 19.37 -11.45 -2.83
CA PRO A 165 19.90 -10.10 -2.79
C PRO A 165 18.83 -9.09 -3.23
N VAL A 166 18.68 -8.01 -2.47
CA VAL A 166 17.92 -6.84 -2.90
C VAL A 166 18.79 -5.97 -3.79
N ARG A 167 18.21 -5.46 -4.87
CA ARG A 167 18.83 -4.48 -5.75
C ARG A 167 18.01 -3.20 -5.71
N MET A 168 18.63 -2.11 -5.29
CA MET A 168 18.03 -0.78 -5.33
C MET A 168 18.54 -0.06 -6.57
N MET A 169 17.60 0.49 -7.34
CA MET A 169 17.92 1.34 -8.49
C MET A 169 17.38 2.74 -8.22
N LEU A 170 18.18 3.74 -8.54
CA LEU A 170 17.77 5.13 -8.57
C LEU A 170 17.74 5.54 -10.04
N ALA A 171 16.65 6.14 -10.47
CA ALA A 171 16.47 6.64 -11.83
C ALA A 171 16.03 8.10 -11.78
N ASN A 172 16.47 8.88 -12.75
CA ASN A 172 16.03 10.24 -13.05
C ASN A 172 15.73 10.34 -14.54
N ASP A 173 15.16 11.47 -14.96
CA ASP A 173 14.78 11.73 -16.35
C ASP A 173 15.95 12.32 -17.18
N GLU A 174 17.19 12.32 -16.69
CA GLU A 174 18.41 12.80 -17.37
C GLU A 174 19.18 11.67 -18.06
#